data_a22de9e561490218504a5a8cbf170fc4
#
_entry.id   a22de9e561490218504a5a8cbf170fc4
#
_cell.length_a   1.000
_cell.length_b   1.000
_cell.length_c   1.000
_cell.angle_alpha   90.00
_cell.angle_beta   90.00
_cell.angle_gamma   90.00
#
_symmetry.space_group_name_H-M   'P 1'
#
loop_
_entity.id
_entity.type
_entity.pdbx_description
1 polymer ?
#
loop_
_entity_poly.entity_id
_entity_poly.type
_entity_poly.pdbx_seq_one_letter_code
_entity_poly.pdbx_strand_id
1 'polypeptide(L)'
;VQQAAPQEIASSTLQNITVTQTLSRHILLHSRAGLSDQDAERRLAGYRDQVRAKTADFGELAKKYSEDGSAANGGNLGWMGPGDLVPEFDQAMNRLQIGEVSNPVKTEFGWHLIQVLERREAQLTLEKQRQFARAAIRERKFEQAYQDWLRELRDTATVKIINADDPAASPR
;
A
#
# COMPACT_ATOMS: atom_id res chain seq x y z
N VAL A 1 -25.93 40.87 -1.32
CA VAL A 1 -25.58 39.55 -1.86
C VAL A 1 -24.41 39.03 -1.01
N GLN A 2 -24.74 38.19 -0.02
CA GLN A 2 -23.77 37.61 0.90
C GLN A 2 -23.08 36.46 0.19
N GLN A 3 -21.78 36.61 -0.09
CA GLN A 3 -20.96 35.50 -0.60
C GLN A 3 -20.78 34.50 0.57
N ALA A 4 -21.33 33.31 0.40
CA ALA A 4 -21.08 32.19 1.31
C ALA A 4 -19.57 31.90 1.34
N ALA A 5 -19.02 31.79 2.53
CA ALA A 5 -17.60 31.59 2.75
C ALA A 5 -17.12 30.27 2.12
N PRO A 6 -15.91 30.21 1.53
CA PRO A 6 -15.39 28.99 0.87
C PRO A 6 -15.32 27.74 1.76
N GLN A 7 -15.44 27.89 3.06
CA GLN A 7 -15.40 26.80 4.05
C GLN A 7 -16.69 25.98 4.12
N GLU A 8 -17.87 26.55 3.84
CA GLU A 8 -19.15 25.82 3.89
C GLU A 8 -19.36 24.91 2.68
N ILE A 9 -18.88 25.32 1.51
CA ILE A 9 -18.99 24.50 0.29
C ILE A 9 -18.08 23.27 0.39
N ALA A 10 -16.89 23.40 0.98
CA ALA A 10 -15.98 22.30 1.19
C ALA A 10 -16.52 21.25 2.20
N SER A 11 -17.26 21.69 3.22
CA SER A 11 -17.84 20.79 4.24
C SER A 11 -19.02 19.98 3.72
N SER A 12 -19.85 20.53 2.85
CA SER A 12 -21.03 19.83 2.31
C SER A 12 -20.67 18.80 1.24
N THR A 13 -19.61 19.04 0.48
CA THR A 13 -19.17 18.13 -0.61
C THR A 13 -18.44 16.90 -0.06
N LEU A 14 -17.85 16.98 1.13
CA LEU A 14 -17.09 15.88 1.73
C LEU A 14 -17.95 14.86 2.49
N GLN A 15 -19.23 15.15 2.76
CA GLN A 15 -20.06 14.33 3.66
C GLN A 15 -20.56 13.00 3.09
N ASN A 16 -20.45 12.76 1.77
CA ASN A 16 -21.04 11.57 1.11
C ASN A 16 -20.03 10.79 0.25
N ILE A 17 -18.76 10.75 0.65
CA ILE A 17 -17.79 9.93 -0.06
C ILE A 17 -17.97 8.47 0.36
N THR A 18 -18.39 7.63 -0.58
CA THR A 18 -18.48 6.19 -0.41
C THR A 18 -17.20 5.53 -0.90
N VAL A 19 -16.71 4.56 -0.14
CA VAL A 19 -15.53 3.77 -0.46
C VAL A 19 -15.85 2.28 -0.31
N THR A 20 -15.18 1.46 -1.09
CA THR A 20 -15.22 0.02 -0.91
C THR A 20 -14.35 -0.38 0.27
N GLN A 21 -14.94 -1.08 1.24
CA GLN A 21 -14.21 -1.77 2.31
C GLN A 21 -14.15 -3.26 1.98
N THR A 22 -13.01 -3.86 2.27
CA THR A 22 -12.75 -5.29 2.05
C THR A 22 -12.51 -5.98 3.39
N LEU A 23 -13.26 -7.03 3.67
CA LEU A 23 -12.99 -7.96 4.74
C LEU A 23 -11.97 -8.96 4.24
N SER A 24 -10.79 -8.99 4.86
CA SER A 24 -9.69 -9.84 4.43
C SER A 24 -9.02 -10.55 5.59
N ARG A 25 -8.31 -11.61 5.27
CA ARG A 25 -7.42 -12.33 6.19
C ARG A 25 -6.09 -12.60 5.51
N HIS A 26 -5.03 -12.74 6.32
CA HIS A 26 -3.69 -12.97 5.79
C HIS A 26 -2.87 -13.95 6.63
N ILE A 27 -1.79 -14.44 6.02
CA ILE A 27 -0.72 -15.18 6.67
C ILE A 27 0.56 -14.39 6.43
N LEU A 28 1.27 -14.02 7.50
CA LEU A 28 2.55 -13.31 7.43
C LEU A 28 3.69 -14.25 7.80
N LEU A 29 4.75 -14.24 7.01
CA LEU A 29 6.04 -14.84 7.34
C LEU A 29 7.15 -13.81 7.23
N HIS A 30 7.97 -13.66 8.27
CA HIS A 30 9.13 -12.78 8.25
C HIS A 30 10.34 -13.52 7.68
N SER A 31 11.09 -12.85 6.80
CA SER A 31 12.42 -13.33 6.41
C SER A 31 13.39 -13.13 7.56
N ARG A 32 14.12 -14.18 7.93
CA ARG A 32 15.09 -14.18 9.02
C ARG A 32 16.15 -15.25 8.82
N ALA A 33 17.13 -15.31 9.73
CA ALA A 33 18.08 -16.43 9.77
C ALA A 33 17.33 -17.77 9.86
N GLY A 34 17.53 -18.64 8.87
CA GLY A 34 16.84 -19.93 8.76
C GLY A 34 15.52 -19.92 7.97
N LEU A 35 15.04 -18.74 7.54
CA LEU A 35 13.95 -18.62 6.60
C LEU A 35 14.25 -17.49 5.59
N SER A 36 14.82 -17.85 4.45
CA SER A 36 15.10 -16.89 3.39
C SER A 36 13.81 -16.33 2.76
N ASP A 37 13.92 -15.21 2.05
CA ASP A 37 12.82 -14.64 1.26
C ASP A 37 12.21 -15.69 0.31
N GLN A 38 13.07 -16.42 -0.38
CA GLN A 38 12.64 -17.47 -1.32
C GLN A 38 11.93 -18.63 -0.63
N ASP A 39 12.35 -19.00 0.58
CA ASP A 39 11.69 -20.06 1.34
C ASP A 39 10.35 -19.61 1.91
N ALA A 40 10.25 -18.34 2.37
CA ALA A 40 8.99 -17.76 2.82
C ALA A 40 7.97 -17.72 1.68
N GLU A 41 8.36 -17.21 0.52
CA GLU A 41 7.54 -17.19 -0.69
C GLU A 41 7.06 -18.59 -1.08
N ARG A 42 7.98 -19.56 -1.13
CA ARG A 42 7.68 -20.98 -1.48
C ARG A 42 6.69 -21.61 -0.50
N ARG A 43 6.85 -21.36 0.80
CA ARG A 43 5.93 -21.86 1.83
C ARG A 43 4.54 -21.30 1.66
N LEU A 44 4.41 -19.98 1.45
CA LEU A 44 3.13 -19.34 1.23
C LEU A 44 2.47 -19.79 -0.09
N ALA A 45 3.25 -20.01 -1.15
CA ALA A 45 2.75 -20.61 -2.38
C ALA A 45 2.17 -22.01 -2.14
N GLY A 46 2.83 -22.83 -1.32
CA GLY A 46 2.32 -24.14 -0.91
C GLY A 46 1.01 -24.03 -0.12
N TYR A 47 0.89 -23.06 0.80
CA TYR A 47 -0.37 -22.85 1.53
C TYR A 47 -1.50 -22.38 0.61
N ARG A 48 -1.21 -21.45 -0.33
CA ARG A 48 -2.15 -21.05 -1.37
C ARG A 48 -2.69 -22.25 -2.13
N ASP A 49 -1.81 -23.14 -2.57
CA ASP A 49 -2.20 -24.30 -3.39
C ASP A 49 -3.06 -25.27 -2.58
N GLN A 50 -2.75 -25.49 -1.31
CA GLN A 50 -3.58 -26.30 -0.40
C GLN A 50 -4.98 -25.69 -0.20
N VAL A 51 -5.08 -24.39 -0.02
CA VAL A 51 -6.37 -23.72 0.14
C VAL A 51 -7.18 -23.77 -1.17
N ARG A 52 -6.54 -23.52 -2.32
CA ARG A 52 -7.19 -23.61 -3.64
C ARG A 52 -7.67 -25.03 -3.95
N ALA A 53 -6.90 -26.04 -3.57
CA ALA A 53 -7.28 -27.44 -3.69
C ALA A 53 -8.30 -27.90 -2.64
N LYS A 54 -8.68 -27.02 -1.67
CA LYS A 54 -9.58 -27.33 -0.54
C LYS A 54 -9.07 -28.47 0.36
N THR A 55 -7.75 -28.67 0.41
CA THR A 55 -7.09 -29.66 1.28
C THR A 55 -6.71 -29.07 2.65
N ALA A 56 -6.73 -27.74 2.79
CA ALA A 56 -6.51 -27.05 4.04
C ALA A 56 -7.41 -25.80 4.14
N ASP A 57 -7.79 -25.43 5.37
CA ASP A 57 -8.48 -24.17 5.65
C ASP A 57 -7.46 -23.06 5.87
N PHE A 58 -7.73 -21.89 5.27
CA PHE A 58 -6.84 -20.74 5.36
C PHE A 58 -6.68 -20.25 6.81
N GLY A 59 -7.77 -20.20 7.59
CA GLY A 59 -7.73 -19.74 8.97
C GLY A 59 -6.93 -20.68 9.87
N GLU A 60 -7.01 -21.99 9.66
CA GLU A 60 -6.19 -22.96 10.40
C GLU A 60 -4.71 -22.86 10.03
N LEU A 61 -4.39 -22.62 8.75
CA LEU A 61 -3.02 -22.33 8.33
C LEU A 61 -2.49 -21.04 8.97
N ALA A 62 -3.33 -19.99 9.03
CA ALA A 62 -2.97 -18.74 9.66
C ALA A 62 -2.70 -18.91 11.16
N LYS A 63 -3.56 -19.62 11.90
CA LYS A 63 -3.36 -19.91 13.32
C LYS A 63 -2.05 -20.65 13.59
N LYS A 64 -1.68 -21.56 12.69
CA LYS A 64 -0.53 -22.44 12.87
C LYS A 64 0.79 -21.81 12.43
N TYR A 65 0.77 -20.99 11.39
CA TYR A 65 1.99 -20.58 10.71
C TYR A 65 2.18 -19.07 10.59
N SER A 66 1.11 -18.26 10.75
CA SER A 66 1.24 -16.81 10.64
C SER A 66 2.01 -16.24 11.84
N GLU A 67 2.91 -15.32 11.56
CA GLU A 67 3.71 -14.58 12.54
C GLU A 67 3.09 -13.22 12.88
N ASP A 68 1.89 -12.94 12.34
CA ASP A 68 1.14 -11.72 12.65
C ASP A 68 0.27 -11.86 13.90
N GLY A 69 0.00 -10.74 14.58
CA GLY A 69 -0.88 -10.72 15.74
C GLY A 69 -2.32 -11.22 15.48
N SER A 70 -2.77 -11.17 14.24
CA SER A 70 -4.09 -11.70 13.81
C SER A 70 -4.12 -13.24 13.70
N ALA A 71 -2.99 -13.93 13.84
CA ALA A 71 -2.88 -15.38 13.68
C ALA A 71 -3.91 -16.14 14.53
N ALA A 72 -4.09 -15.78 15.81
CA ALA A 72 -5.05 -16.40 16.72
C ALA A 72 -6.50 -16.34 16.21
N ASN A 73 -6.83 -15.31 15.42
CA ASN A 73 -8.13 -15.11 14.80
C ASN A 73 -8.17 -15.59 13.33
N GLY A 74 -7.31 -16.56 12.98
CA GLY A 74 -7.25 -17.08 11.61
C GLY A 74 -6.75 -16.09 10.57
N GLY A 75 -5.96 -15.11 10.99
CA GLY A 75 -5.39 -14.07 10.14
C GLY A 75 -6.37 -12.94 9.79
N ASN A 76 -7.52 -12.86 10.42
CA ASN A 76 -8.57 -11.86 10.11
C ASN A 76 -8.11 -10.45 10.47
N LEU A 77 -8.11 -9.56 9.48
CA LEU A 77 -7.75 -8.13 9.62
C LEU A 77 -8.97 -7.23 9.86
N GLY A 78 -10.18 -7.78 9.72
CA GLY A 78 -11.40 -6.99 9.76
C GLY A 78 -11.65 -6.22 8.44
N TRP A 79 -12.52 -5.23 8.51
CA TRP A 79 -12.87 -4.37 7.38
C TRP A 79 -11.82 -3.30 7.16
N MET A 80 -11.14 -3.38 6.02
CA MET A 80 -10.10 -2.46 5.60
C MET A 80 -10.60 -1.59 4.44
N GLY A 81 -10.36 -0.30 4.54
CA GLY A 81 -10.65 0.67 3.51
C GLY A 81 -9.37 1.25 2.89
N PRO A 82 -9.49 2.17 1.93
CA PRO A 82 -8.35 2.81 1.31
C PRO A 82 -7.42 3.45 2.35
N GLY A 83 -6.11 3.19 2.22
CA GLY A 83 -5.07 3.75 3.09
C GLY A 83 -4.95 3.12 4.47
N ASP A 84 -5.66 2.02 4.77
CA ASP A 84 -5.51 1.27 6.02
C ASP A 84 -4.32 0.30 6.00
N LEU A 85 -3.89 -0.10 4.80
CA LEU A 85 -2.84 -1.08 4.57
C LEU A 85 -1.71 -0.47 3.72
N VAL A 86 -0.53 -1.09 3.76
CA VAL A 86 0.59 -0.67 2.90
C VAL A 86 0.24 -0.88 1.43
N PRO A 87 0.79 -0.05 0.52
CA PRO A 87 0.38 -0.03 -0.88
C PRO A 87 0.45 -1.37 -1.59
N GLU A 88 1.49 -2.15 -1.36
CA GLU A 88 1.71 -3.46 -1.99
C GLU A 88 0.63 -4.46 -1.59
N PHE A 89 0.25 -4.45 -0.30
CA PHE A 89 -0.81 -5.29 0.23
C PHE A 89 -2.17 -4.87 -0.34
N ASP A 90 -2.46 -3.57 -0.30
CA ASP A 90 -3.73 -2.99 -0.77
C ASP A 90 -3.95 -3.27 -2.26
N GLN A 91 -2.92 -3.07 -3.10
CA GLN A 91 -2.96 -3.38 -4.52
C GLN A 91 -3.22 -4.86 -4.80
N ALA A 92 -2.56 -5.76 -4.07
CA ALA A 92 -2.77 -7.19 -4.22
C ALA A 92 -4.18 -7.60 -3.81
N MET A 93 -4.66 -7.10 -2.65
CA MET A 93 -6.00 -7.36 -2.14
C MET A 93 -7.09 -6.86 -3.11
N ASN A 94 -6.92 -5.68 -3.68
CA ASN A 94 -7.91 -5.07 -4.58
C ASN A 94 -8.05 -5.81 -5.93
N ARG A 95 -7.02 -6.57 -6.36
CA ARG A 95 -7.07 -7.39 -7.57
C ARG A 95 -7.79 -8.73 -7.39
N LEU A 96 -7.97 -9.18 -6.14
CA LEU A 96 -8.59 -10.47 -5.84
C LEU A 96 -10.11 -10.39 -5.95
N GLN A 97 -10.74 -11.48 -6.33
CA GLN A 97 -12.17 -11.67 -6.19
C GLN A 97 -12.53 -12.15 -4.77
N ILE A 98 -13.80 -12.05 -4.40
CA ILE A 98 -14.30 -12.59 -3.13
C ILE A 98 -14.06 -14.11 -3.10
N GLY A 99 -13.45 -14.59 -2.01
CA GLY A 99 -13.04 -15.98 -1.83
C GLY A 99 -11.66 -16.32 -2.40
N GLU A 100 -11.08 -15.47 -3.22
CA GLU A 100 -9.80 -15.73 -3.87
C GLU A 100 -8.62 -15.54 -2.91
N VAL A 101 -7.57 -16.36 -3.12
CA VAL A 101 -6.28 -16.30 -2.42
C VAL A 101 -5.21 -15.75 -3.36
N SER A 102 -4.44 -14.77 -2.90
CA SER A 102 -3.36 -14.13 -3.66
C SER A 102 -2.21 -15.10 -3.98
N ASN A 103 -1.32 -14.67 -4.86
CA ASN A 103 0.05 -15.14 -4.81
C ASN A 103 0.76 -14.54 -3.58
N PRO A 104 1.90 -15.09 -3.14
CA PRO A 104 2.71 -14.46 -2.10
C PRO A 104 3.06 -13.01 -2.48
N VAL A 105 2.88 -12.07 -1.54
CA VAL A 105 3.11 -10.64 -1.72
C VAL A 105 4.17 -10.18 -0.73
N LYS A 106 5.23 -9.55 -1.22
CA LYS A 106 6.26 -8.96 -0.37
C LYS A 106 5.89 -7.53 0.01
N THR A 107 6.07 -7.22 1.29
CA THR A 107 5.99 -5.85 1.85
C THR A 107 7.19 -5.60 2.74
N GLU A 108 7.28 -4.40 3.32
CA GLU A 108 8.30 -4.08 4.32
C GLU A 108 8.20 -4.95 5.59
N PHE A 109 7.02 -5.51 5.90
CA PHE A 109 6.81 -6.39 7.07
C PHE A 109 7.16 -7.84 6.82
N GLY A 110 7.35 -8.26 5.57
CA GLY A 110 7.64 -9.64 5.18
C GLY A 110 6.81 -10.12 4.01
N TRP A 111 6.57 -11.42 3.95
CA TRP A 111 5.79 -12.06 2.92
C TRP A 111 4.38 -12.37 3.39
N HIS A 112 3.40 -12.00 2.60
CA HIS A 112 1.98 -12.16 2.90
C HIS A 112 1.29 -13.09 1.90
N LEU A 113 0.38 -13.91 2.42
CA LEU A 113 -0.66 -14.57 1.64
C LEU A 113 -1.99 -13.95 2.05
N ILE A 114 -2.79 -13.49 1.09
CA ILE A 114 -3.99 -12.69 1.34
C ILE A 114 -5.21 -13.43 0.81
N GLN A 115 -6.31 -13.43 1.55
CA GLN A 115 -7.60 -13.89 1.06
C GLN A 115 -8.67 -12.83 1.32
N VAL A 116 -9.46 -12.54 0.30
CA VAL A 116 -10.64 -11.66 0.39
C VAL A 116 -11.84 -12.49 0.79
N LEU A 117 -12.54 -12.07 1.83
CA LEU A 117 -13.74 -12.76 2.32
C LEU A 117 -15.02 -12.07 1.83
N GLU A 118 -15.05 -10.73 1.89
CA GLU A 118 -16.24 -9.95 1.57
C GLU A 118 -15.87 -8.52 1.16
N ARG A 119 -16.75 -7.84 0.44
CA ARG A 119 -16.65 -6.40 0.12
C ARG A 119 -17.97 -5.72 0.42
N ARG A 120 -17.89 -4.46 0.86
CA ARG A 120 -19.04 -3.61 1.08
C ARG A 120 -18.75 -2.17 0.72
N GLU A 121 -19.80 -1.43 0.41
CA GLU A 121 -19.75 0.02 0.32
C GLU A 121 -19.94 0.62 1.72
N ALA A 122 -19.10 1.57 2.09
CA ALA A 122 -19.19 2.26 3.36
C ALA A 122 -18.92 3.76 3.17
N GLN A 123 -19.58 4.59 3.95
CA GLN A 123 -19.28 6.01 3.95
C GLN A 123 -17.93 6.26 4.62
N LEU A 124 -17.11 7.06 3.97
CA LEU A 124 -15.83 7.49 4.52
C LEU A 124 -16.08 8.45 5.69
N THR A 125 -15.55 8.12 6.87
CA THR A 125 -15.69 8.99 8.04
C THR A 125 -15.08 10.36 7.77
N LEU A 126 -15.63 11.41 8.37
CA LEU A 126 -15.14 12.78 8.24
C LEU A 126 -13.66 12.91 8.63
N GLU A 127 -13.24 12.15 9.63
CA GLU A 127 -11.85 12.10 10.07
C GLU A 127 -10.92 11.55 8.99
N LYS A 128 -11.28 10.43 8.36
CA LYS A 128 -10.53 9.87 7.23
C LYS A 128 -10.53 10.78 6.02
N GLN A 129 -11.65 11.42 5.70
CA GLN A 129 -11.71 12.42 4.63
C GLN A 129 -10.72 13.55 4.88
N ARG A 130 -10.63 14.06 6.12
CA ARG A 130 -9.65 15.08 6.52
C ARG A 130 -8.21 14.58 6.42
N GLN A 131 -7.94 13.33 6.79
CA GLN A 131 -6.61 12.73 6.65
C GLN A 131 -6.17 12.65 5.19
N PHE A 132 -7.04 12.17 4.29
CA PHE A 132 -6.76 12.13 2.86
C PHE A 132 -6.55 13.53 2.27
N ALA A 133 -7.38 14.49 2.62
CA ALA A 133 -7.23 15.87 2.17
C ALA A 133 -5.88 16.46 2.63
N ARG A 134 -5.49 16.23 3.88
CA ARG A 134 -4.19 16.68 4.41
C ARG A 134 -3.02 16.00 3.70
N ALA A 135 -3.11 14.68 3.43
CA ALA A 135 -2.08 13.95 2.71
C ALA A 135 -1.91 14.49 1.27
N ALA A 136 -3.00 14.68 0.54
CA ALA A 136 -3.00 15.23 -0.81
C ALA A 136 -2.42 16.65 -0.86
N ILE A 137 -2.75 17.51 0.12
CA ILE A 137 -2.19 18.87 0.21
C ILE A 137 -0.69 18.80 0.49
N ARG A 138 -0.24 17.88 1.36
CA ARG A 138 1.19 17.72 1.69
C ARG A 138 1.98 17.26 0.47
N GLU A 139 1.48 16.28 -0.25
CA GLU A 139 2.11 15.75 -1.46
C GLU A 139 2.23 16.83 -2.54
N ARG A 140 1.15 17.58 -2.78
CA ARG A 140 1.18 18.70 -3.73
C ARG A 140 2.16 19.80 -3.33
N LYS A 141 2.24 20.14 -2.03
CA LYS A 141 3.20 21.12 -1.53
C LYS A 141 4.64 20.61 -1.65
N PHE A 142 4.87 19.32 -1.39
CA PHE A 142 6.19 18.71 -1.57
C PHE A 142 6.62 18.74 -3.03
N GLU A 143 5.73 18.34 -3.95
CA GLU A 143 6.01 18.37 -5.39
C GLU A 143 6.31 19.80 -5.86
N GLN A 144 5.53 20.78 -5.43
CA GLN A 144 5.78 22.18 -5.77
C GLN A 144 7.13 22.66 -5.24
N ALA A 145 7.45 22.40 -3.97
CA ALA A 145 8.74 22.77 -3.38
C ALA A 145 9.91 22.07 -4.07
N TYR A 146 9.75 20.81 -4.48
CA TYR A 146 10.74 20.06 -5.23
C TYR A 146 10.99 20.68 -6.61
N GLN A 147 9.94 21.04 -7.34
CA GLN A 147 10.04 21.70 -8.64
C GLN A 147 10.70 23.08 -8.53
N ASP A 148 10.34 23.86 -7.49
CA ASP A 148 10.94 25.17 -7.23
C ASP A 148 12.45 25.03 -6.89
N TRP A 149 12.81 24.05 -6.07
CA TRP A 149 14.19 23.73 -5.76
C TRP A 149 15.01 23.29 -6.99
N LEU A 150 14.44 22.43 -7.85
CA LEU A 150 15.10 22.04 -9.12
C LEU A 150 15.30 23.24 -10.04
N ARG A 151 14.34 24.17 -10.07
CA ARG A 151 14.46 25.41 -10.85
C ARG A 151 15.58 26.27 -10.33
N GLU A 152 15.64 26.48 -9.00
CA GLU A 152 16.69 27.25 -8.34
C GLU A 152 18.08 26.63 -8.58
N LEU A 153 18.21 25.31 -8.47
CA LEU A 153 19.45 24.60 -8.80
C LEU A 153 19.86 24.83 -10.25
N ARG A 154 18.94 24.77 -11.19
CA ARG A 154 19.22 24.96 -12.62
C ARG A 154 19.64 26.40 -12.91
N ASP A 155 19.02 27.36 -12.25
CA ASP A 155 19.31 28.79 -12.43
C ASP A 155 20.65 29.20 -11.81
N THR A 156 21.09 28.49 -10.76
CA THR A 156 22.35 28.75 -10.06
C THR A 156 23.51 27.86 -10.51
N ALA A 157 23.24 26.71 -11.13
CA ALA A 157 24.25 25.77 -11.57
C ALA A 157 24.82 26.14 -12.95
N THR A 158 26.13 26.29 -13.03
CA THR A 158 26.82 26.35 -14.31
C THR A 158 27.07 24.92 -14.82
N VAL A 159 26.23 24.45 -15.74
CA VAL A 159 26.41 23.13 -16.36
C VAL A 159 27.46 23.21 -17.46
N LYS A 160 28.65 22.65 -17.23
CA LYS A 160 29.66 22.45 -18.26
C LYS A 160 29.49 21.05 -18.88
N ILE A 161 29.00 20.99 -20.09
CA ILE A 161 28.95 19.74 -20.85
C ILE A 161 30.37 19.39 -21.28
N ILE A 162 30.94 18.33 -20.72
CA ILE A 162 32.22 17.77 -21.14
C ILE A 162 31.92 16.73 -22.21
N ASN A 163 32.17 17.07 -23.47
CA ASN A 163 32.10 16.10 -24.56
C ASN A 163 33.32 15.17 -24.46
N ALA A 164 33.15 13.87 -24.71
CA ALA A 164 34.22 12.87 -24.65
C ALA A 164 35.37 13.14 -25.62
N ASP A 165 35.14 14.01 -26.62
CA ASP A 165 36.13 14.40 -27.63
C ASP A 165 36.82 15.73 -27.32
N ASP A 166 36.67 16.31 -26.13
CA ASP A 166 37.34 17.55 -25.74
C ASP A 166 38.80 17.24 -25.31
N PRO A 167 39.82 17.66 -26.05
CA PRO A 167 41.23 17.39 -25.75
C PRO A 167 41.70 18.01 -24.42
N ALA A 168 40.90 18.90 -23.79
CA ALA A 168 41.18 19.49 -22.49
C ALA A 168 40.72 18.62 -21.30
N ALA A 169 40.06 17.48 -21.54
CA ALA A 169 39.45 16.59 -20.51
C ALA A 169 40.41 15.48 -20.02
N SER A 170 41.67 15.44 -20.50
CA SER A 170 42.66 14.46 -20.01
C SER A 170 43.23 14.89 -18.65
N PRO A 171 43.15 14.04 -17.61
CA PRO A 171 43.80 14.31 -16.33
C PRO A 171 45.31 14.28 -16.49
N ARG A 172 45.99 15.27 -15.94
CA ARG A 172 47.45 15.28 -15.78
C ARG A 172 47.86 14.47 -14.57
#